data_b4935ba628512239daa3bc4307219c63
#
_entry.id   b4935ba628512239daa3bc4307219c63
#
_cell.length_a   1.000
_cell.length_b   1.000
_cell.length_c   1.000
_cell.angle_alpha   90.00
_cell.angle_beta   90.00
_cell.angle_gamma   90.00
#
_symmetry.space_group_name_H-M   'P 1'
#
loop_
_entity.id
_entity.type
_entity.pdbx_description
1 polymer ?
#
loop_
_entity_poly.entity_id
_entity_poly.type
_entity_poly.pdbx_seq_one_letter_code
_entity_poly.pdbx_strand_id
1 'polypeptide(L)'
;WISDKTRFVWDGLRRQRLDTPYIRENGRLRKAGWGEALAAAAAAMKGKKVAALVGDLAPVEAVYSLKTLVEGLGGKIECRTDGAKLPAGNRSGYAGTARIEDIDTAGGILLIGTNPRLEAPVLNARIRKAWTNGAVVGLIGQAADLTYDYHHIGTDRVALVTHVKTAETAPPDAKPGVVIVGQGAINEADGEA
;
A
#
# COMPACT_ATOMS: atom_id res chain seq x y z
N TRP A 1 -11.06 -6.05 -14.37
CA TRP A 1 -9.73 -5.98 -14.97
C TRP A 1 -8.67 -6.38 -13.95
N ILE A 2 -7.63 -7.08 -14.42
CA ILE A 2 -6.41 -7.39 -13.67
C ILE A 2 -5.20 -7.06 -14.53
N SER A 3 -4.05 -6.76 -13.91
CA SER A 3 -2.82 -6.53 -14.65
C SER A 3 -2.28 -7.82 -15.26
N ASP A 4 -1.48 -7.71 -16.32
CA ASP A 4 -0.83 -8.86 -16.93
C ASP A 4 0.14 -9.56 -15.96
N LYS A 5 0.79 -8.80 -15.09
CA LYS A 5 1.61 -9.36 -14.01
C LYS A 5 0.80 -10.31 -13.14
N THR A 6 -0.40 -9.91 -12.70
CA THR A 6 -1.30 -10.77 -11.91
C THR A 6 -1.79 -11.96 -12.72
N ARG A 7 -2.11 -11.76 -14.01
CA ARG A 7 -2.64 -12.80 -14.89
C ARG A 7 -1.68 -13.97 -15.08
N PHE A 8 -0.39 -13.70 -15.20
CA PHE A 8 0.60 -14.70 -15.58
C PHE A 8 1.44 -15.25 -14.43
N VAL A 9 1.29 -14.76 -13.21
CA VAL A 9 2.04 -15.29 -12.05
C VAL A 9 1.32 -16.39 -11.30
N TRP A 10 0.06 -16.68 -11.61
CA TRP A 10 -0.75 -17.68 -10.89
C TRP A 10 -0.16 -19.09 -10.94
N ASP A 11 0.59 -19.43 -11.97
CA ASP A 11 1.28 -20.70 -12.10
C ASP A 11 2.25 -20.96 -10.94
N GLY A 12 2.87 -19.90 -10.42
CA GLY A 12 3.77 -19.96 -9.28
C GLY A 12 3.10 -20.47 -8.00
N LEU A 13 1.77 -20.35 -7.88
CA LEU A 13 1.02 -20.85 -6.73
C LEU A 13 1.07 -22.37 -6.59
N ARG A 14 1.41 -23.10 -7.65
CA ARG A 14 1.51 -24.57 -7.67
C ARG A 14 2.95 -25.08 -7.51
N ARG A 15 3.94 -24.19 -7.52
CA ARG A 15 5.35 -24.57 -7.56
C ARG A 15 6.09 -24.02 -6.35
N GLN A 16 6.88 -24.89 -5.72
CA GLN A 16 7.75 -24.54 -4.59
C GLN A 16 7.01 -23.82 -3.43
N ARG A 17 5.74 -24.16 -3.22
CA ARG A 17 4.93 -23.65 -2.12
C ARG A 17 4.91 -24.65 -0.98
N LEU A 18 4.94 -24.13 0.24
CA LEU A 18 4.70 -24.95 1.43
C LEU A 18 3.20 -25.19 1.55
N ASP A 19 2.79 -26.44 1.45
CA ASP A 19 1.39 -26.90 1.55
C ASP A 19 1.09 -27.57 2.89
N THR A 20 2.13 -27.86 3.66
CA THR A 20 2.05 -28.48 4.98
C THR A 20 3.03 -27.82 5.94
N PRO A 21 2.78 -27.86 7.25
CA PRO A 21 3.75 -27.42 8.23
C PRO A 21 5.02 -28.26 8.23
N TYR A 22 6.12 -27.63 8.62
CA TYR A 22 7.41 -28.28 8.82
C TYR A 22 7.94 -27.91 10.21
N ILE A 23 8.54 -28.87 10.88
CA ILE A 23 9.28 -28.66 12.12
C ILE A 23 10.74 -29.03 11.92
N ARG A 24 11.62 -28.39 12.70
CA ARG A 24 13.07 -28.71 12.68
C ARG A 24 13.40 -29.73 13.75
N GLU A 25 13.92 -30.85 13.33
CA GLU A 25 14.38 -31.93 14.19
C GLU A 25 15.80 -32.32 13.78
N ASN A 26 16.72 -32.36 14.72
CA ASN A 26 18.14 -32.69 14.47
C ASN A 26 18.76 -31.85 13.33
N GLY A 27 18.40 -30.55 13.24
CA GLY A 27 18.91 -29.63 12.22
C GLY A 27 18.23 -29.74 10.85
N ARG A 28 17.35 -30.71 10.63
CA ARG A 28 16.64 -30.94 9.35
C ARG A 28 15.16 -30.62 9.49
N LEU A 29 14.57 -30.10 8.41
CA LEU A 29 13.12 -29.88 8.32
C LEU A 29 12.45 -31.21 7.95
N ARG A 30 11.39 -31.57 8.69
CA ARG A 30 10.47 -32.66 8.33
C ARG A 30 9.03 -32.18 8.31
N LYS A 31 8.22 -32.82 7.52
CA LYS A 31 6.77 -32.59 7.52
C LYS A 31 6.17 -32.92 8.89
N ALA A 32 5.20 -32.10 9.30
CA ALA A 32 4.50 -32.27 10.56
C ALA A 32 3.00 -32.00 10.37
N GLY A 33 2.17 -32.55 11.25
CA GLY A 33 0.76 -32.18 11.34
C GLY A 33 0.61 -30.80 12.01
N TRP A 34 -0.53 -30.12 11.76
CA TRP A 34 -0.82 -28.82 12.36
C TRP A 34 -0.76 -28.81 13.89
N GLY A 35 -1.31 -29.83 14.54
CA GLY A 35 -1.25 -29.94 16.00
C GLY A 35 0.17 -30.00 16.54
N GLU A 36 1.03 -30.78 15.91
CA GLU A 36 2.46 -30.89 16.28
C GLU A 36 3.20 -29.58 16.04
N ALA A 37 2.97 -28.94 14.88
CA ALA A 37 3.61 -27.68 14.51
C ALA A 37 3.20 -26.53 15.48
N LEU A 38 1.92 -26.44 15.83
CA LEU A 38 1.42 -25.44 16.77
C LEU A 38 1.96 -25.70 18.18
N ALA A 39 2.06 -26.95 18.62
CA ALA A 39 2.65 -27.29 19.91
C ALA A 39 4.13 -26.92 19.95
N ALA A 40 4.88 -27.17 18.88
CA ALA A 40 6.29 -26.79 18.76
C ALA A 40 6.46 -25.26 18.77
N ALA A 41 5.61 -24.52 18.05
CA ALA A 41 5.60 -23.07 18.06
C ALA A 41 5.31 -22.50 19.45
N ALA A 42 4.28 -23.02 20.12
CA ALA A 42 3.92 -22.61 21.49
C ALA A 42 5.07 -22.87 22.47
N ALA A 43 5.73 -24.02 22.38
CA ALA A 43 6.89 -24.35 23.19
C ALA A 43 8.07 -23.40 22.95
N ALA A 44 8.30 -23.03 21.70
CA ALA A 44 9.37 -22.10 21.33
C ALA A 44 9.14 -20.67 21.87
N MET A 45 7.86 -20.23 21.97
CA MET A 45 7.49 -18.91 22.46
C MET A 45 7.39 -18.83 24.00
N LYS A 46 7.20 -19.98 24.68
CA LYS A 46 6.98 -20.03 26.13
C LYS A 46 8.13 -19.37 26.90
N GLY A 47 7.79 -18.35 27.71
CA GLY A 47 8.77 -17.62 28.53
C GLY A 47 9.74 -16.74 27.74
N LYS A 48 9.47 -16.47 26.47
CA LYS A 48 10.30 -15.60 25.61
C LYS A 48 9.60 -14.26 25.39
N LYS A 49 10.41 -13.24 25.07
CA LYS A 49 9.90 -11.99 24.49
C LYS A 49 9.52 -12.26 23.04
N VAL A 50 8.24 -12.09 22.73
CA VAL A 50 7.72 -12.34 21.39
C VAL A 50 7.60 -11.04 20.63
N ALA A 51 8.02 -11.04 19.37
CA ALA A 51 7.75 -9.96 18.43
C ALA A 51 7.24 -10.56 17.12
N ALA A 52 6.31 -9.89 16.47
CA ALA A 52 5.79 -10.29 15.17
C ALA A 52 5.98 -9.17 14.15
N LEU A 53 6.29 -9.59 12.93
CA LEU A 53 6.33 -8.73 11.75
C LEU A 53 5.36 -9.30 10.72
N VAL A 54 4.47 -8.44 10.21
CA VAL A 54 3.46 -8.83 9.22
C VAL A 54 3.69 -8.05 7.94
N GLY A 55 3.69 -8.77 6.81
CA GLY A 55 3.73 -8.14 5.49
C GLY A 55 2.37 -7.61 5.05
N ASP A 56 2.39 -6.65 4.14
CA ASP A 56 1.24 -5.95 3.57
C ASP A 56 0.33 -6.85 2.69
N LEU A 57 0.83 -7.99 2.25
CA LEU A 57 0.05 -8.97 1.48
C LEU A 57 -0.66 -10.03 2.34
N ALA A 58 -0.56 -9.93 3.67
CA ALA A 58 -1.26 -10.85 4.57
C ALA A 58 -2.76 -10.51 4.66
N PRO A 59 -3.66 -11.51 4.73
CA PRO A 59 -5.09 -11.29 4.95
C PRO A 59 -5.35 -10.56 6.29
N VAL A 60 -6.34 -9.70 6.31
CA VAL A 60 -6.70 -8.91 7.52
C VAL A 60 -6.99 -9.82 8.71
N GLU A 61 -7.66 -10.95 8.49
CA GLU A 61 -7.98 -11.94 9.53
C GLU A 61 -6.71 -12.54 10.14
N ALA A 62 -5.71 -12.83 9.32
CA ALA A 62 -4.42 -13.35 9.80
C ALA A 62 -3.67 -12.28 10.61
N VAL A 63 -3.67 -11.02 10.14
CA VAL A 63 -3.05 -9.89 10.85
C VAL A 63 -3.72 -9.67 12.20
N TYR A 64 -5.05 -9.64 12.25
CA TYR A 64 -5.81 -9.47 13.48
C TYR A 64 -5.58 -10.62 14.48
N SER A 65 -5.61 -11.86 14.00
CA SER A 65 -5.36 -13.04 14.83
C SER A 65 -3.95 -13.04 15.42
N LEU A 66 -2.96 -12.69 14.60
CA LEU A 66 -1.57 -12.58 15.04
C LEU A 66 -1.39 -11.44 16.06
N LYS A 67 -2.03 -10.29 15.83
CA LYS A 67 -2.05 -9.18 16.78
C LYS A 67 -2.58 -9.62 18.13
N THR A 68 -3.75 -10.25 18.15
CA THR A 68 -4.39 -10.73 19.39
C THR A 68 -3.50 -11.73 20.13
N LEU A 69 -2.88 -12.67 19.41
CA LEU A 69 -1.97 -13.65 20.00
C LEU A 69 -0.74 -12.96 20.63
N VAL A 70 -0.08 -12.09 19.88
CA VAL A 70 1.18 -11.47 20.32
C VAL A 70 0.96 -10.50 21.47
N GLU A 71 -0.10 -9.70 21.43
CA GLU A 71 -0.47 -8.81 22.54
C GLU A 71 -0.86 -9.61 23.78
N GLY A 72 -1.58 -10.72 23.64
CA GLY A 72 -1.91 -11.64 24.74
C GLY A 72 -0.68 -12.29 25.37
N LEU A 73 0.43 -12.38 24.65
CA LEU A 73 1.73 -12.85 25.17
C LEU A 73 2.59 -11.69 25.74
N GLY A 74 2.09 -10.46 25.76
CA GLY A 74 2.86 -9.28 26.16
C GLY A 74 3.93 -8.89 25.14
N GLY A 75 3.79 -9.32 23.90
CA GLY A 75 4.72 -9.06 22.79
C GLY A 75 4.41 -7.77 22.05
N LYS A 76 5.17 -7.52 20.98
CA LYS A 76 4.99 -6.38 20.06
C LYS A 76 4.76 -6.88 18.65
N ILE A 77 3.89 -6.19 17.93
CA ILE A 77 3.64 -6.44 16.52
C ILE A 77 3.90 -5.18 15.70
N GLU A 78 4.49 -5.35 14.54
CA GLU A 78 4.74 -4.30 13.57
C GLU A 78 4.26 -4.76 12.19
N CYS A 79 3.52 -3.90 11.50
CA CYS A 79 2.98 -4.18 10.16
C CYS A 79 3.24 -3.08 9.16
N ARG A 80 3.94 -2.00 9.56
CA ARG A 80 4.31 -0.95 8.62
C ARG A 80 5.39 -1.42 7.68
N THR A 81 5.24 -1.08 6.43
CA THR A 81 6.25 -1.31 5.41
C THR A 81 7.06 -0.05 5.19
N ASP A 82 8.39 -0.21 5.05
CA ASP A 82 9.33 0.81 4.57
C ASP A 82 9.27 2.17 5.29
N GLY A 83 8.88 2.18 6.56
CA GLY A 83 8.89 3.39 7.37
C GLY A 83 7.74 4.35 7.12
N ALA A 84 6.67 3.90 6.48
CA ALA A 84 5.47 4.71 6.23
C ALA A 84 4.96 5.40 7.51
N LYS A 85 4.80 6.72 7.45
CA LYS A 85 4.36 7.56 8.55
C LYS A 85 2.88 7.88 8.37
N LEU A 86 2.05 7.03 8.95
CA LEU A 86 0.61 7.25 8.97
C LEU A 86 0.23 8.01 10.26
N PRO A 87 -0.65 9.01 10.17
CA PRO A 87 -1.09 9.75 11.35
C PRO A 87 -1.78 8.81 12.34
N ALA A 88 -1.42 8.91 13.61
CA ALA A 88 -1.96 8.10 14.70
C ALA A 88 -3.41 8.49 15.10
N GLY A 89 -3.95 9.51 14.47
CA GLY A 89 -5.23 10.11 14.84
C GLY A 89 -6.42 9.59 14.03
N ASN A 90 -7.12 10.50 13.39
CA ASN A 90 -8.34 10.22 12.66
C ASN A 90 -8.04 9.36 11.42
N ARG A 91 -8.83 8.31 11.26
CA ARG A 91 -8.76 7.40 10.12
C ARG A 91 -8.86 8.10 8.75
N SER A 92 -9.57 9.22 8.67
CA SER A 92 -9.65 10.02 7.44
C SER A 92 -8.30 10.57 6.95
N GLY A 93 -7.28 10.62 7.80
CA GLY A 93 -5.94 11.04 7.41
C GLY A 93 -5.20 10.01 6.55
N TYR A 94 -5.64 8.75 6.53
CA TYR A 94 -5.01 7.69 5.73
C TYR A 94 -5.99 6.80 4.95
N ALA A 95 -7.25 6.80 5.30
CA ALA A 95 -8.29 6.13 4.52
C ALA A 95 -8.93 7.18 3.60
N GLY A 96 -8.59 7.15 2.34
CA GLY A 96 -9.11 8.10 1.35
C GLY A 96 -10.64 8.18 1.33
N THR A 97 -11.16 9.33 0.97
CA THR A 97 -12.60 9.58 0.84
C THR A 97 -13.13 9.38 -0.57
N ALA A 98 -12.24 9.43 -1.58
CA ALA A 98 -12.57 9.21 -2.97
C ALA A 98 -12.68 7.71 -3.28
N ARG A 99 -13.64 7.35 -4.14
CA ARG A 99 -13.77 6.00 -4.70
C ARG A 99 -12.96 5.90 -5.98
N ILE A 100 -12.58 4.68 -6.36
CA ILE A 100 -11.81 4.45 -7.59
C ILE A 100 -12.57 4.93 -8.84
N GLU A 101 -13.89 4.80 -8.86
CA GLU A 101 -14.74 5.26 -9.96
C GLU A 101 -14.83 6.78 -10.08
N ASP A 102 -14.53 7.53 -9.04
CA ASP A 102 -14.55 9.00 -9.08
C ASP A 102 -13.46 9.54 -10.02
N ILE A 103 -12.42 8.75 -10.30
CA ILE A 103 -11.38 9.07 -11.28
C ILE A 103 -11.98 9.22 -12.70
N ASP A 104 -12.99 8.44 -13.05
CA ASP A 104 -13.57 8.45 -14.40
C ASP A 104 -14.24 9.79 -14.76
N THR A 105 -14.68 10.54 -13.78
CA THR A 105 -15.37 11.82 -13.93
C THR A 105 -14.57 13.01 -13.43
N ALA A 106 -13.38 12.78 -12.91
CA ALA A 106 -12.50 13.83 -12.40
C ALA A 106 -12.12 14.83 -13.51
N GLY A 107 -12.13 16.12 -13.19
CA GLY A 107 -11.59 17.17 -14.06
C GLY A 107 -10.10 17.37 -13.89
N GLY A 108 -9.56 17.06 -12.71
CA GLY A 108 -8.16 17.11 -12.38
C GLY A 108 -7.74 15.90 -11.53
N ILE A 109 -6.52 15.41 -11.72
CA ILE A 109 -5.94 14.31 -10.96
C ILE A 109 -4.55 14.74 -10.52
N LEU A 110 -4.32 14.76 -9.21
CA LEU A 110 -3.01 15.08 -8.65
C LEU A 110 -2.37 13.82 -8.08
N LEU A 111 -1.20 13.47 -8.59
CA LEU A 111 -0.38 12.37 -8.14
C LEU A 111 0.72 12.91 -7.22
N ILE A 112 0.85 12.36 -6.01
CA ILE A 112 1.85 12.79 -5.02
C ILE A 112 2.66 11.58 -4.57
N GLY A 113 3.96 11.59 -4.86
CA GLY A 113 4.89 10.54 -4.42
C GLY A 113 4.51 9.13 -4.89
N THR A 114 3.93 9.00 -6.09
CA THR A 114 3.52 7.70 -6.66
C THR A 114 3.85 7.59 -8.14
N ASN A 115 4.15 6.38 -8.56
CA ASN A 115 4.20 5.98 -9.96
C ASN A 115 3.12 4.91 -10.22
N PRO A 116 1.89 5.32 -10.55
CA PRO A 116 0.78 4.38 -10.70
C PRO A 116 0.99 3.37 -11.83
N ARG A 117 1.87 3.64 -12.81
CA ARG A 117 2.21 2.66 -13.84
C ARG A 117 2.91 1.43 -13.27
N LEU A 118 3.75 1.61 -12.26
CA LEU A 118 4.47 0.52 -11.59
C LEU A 118 3.71 -0.04 -10.40
N GLU A 119 3.11 0.81 -9.59
CA GLU A 119 2.48 0.45 -8.31
C GLU A 119 1.06 -0.08 -8.49
N ALA A 120 0.29 0.52 -9.41
CA ALA A 120 -1.12 0.22 -9.63
C ALA A 120 -1.51 0.33 -11.11
N PRO A 121 -1.03 -0.58 -11.99
CA PRO A 121 -1.17 -0.43 -13.44
C PRO A 121 -2.62 -0.39 -13.94
N VAL A 122 -3.56 -1.03 -13.26
CA VAL A 122 -4.99 -0.93 -13.61
C VAL A 122 -5.56 0.45 -13.26
N LEU A 123 -5.11 1.02 -12.14
CA LEU A 123 -5.45 2.39 -11.76
C LEU A 123 -4.86 3.38 -12.77
N ASN A 124 -3.60 3.16 -13.19
CA ASN A 124 -2.95 3.98 -14.22
C ASN A 124 -3.72 3.96 -15.55
N ALA A 125 -4.24 2.81 -15.95
CA ALA A 125 -5.10 2.70 -17.14
C ALA A 125 -6.41 3.52 -17.00
N ARG A 126 -6.98 3.57 -15.79
CA ARG A 126 -8.15 4.38 -15.49
C ARG A 126 -7.84 5.89 -15.53
N ILE A 127 -6.71 6.30 -14.95
CA ILE A 127 -6.22 7.68 -15.03
C ILE A 127 -6.00 8.08 -16.50
N ARG A 128 -5.37 7.20 -17.29
CA ARG A 128 -5.19 7.43 -18.72
C ARG A 128 -6.51 7.63 -19.45
N LYS A 129 -7.54 6.84 -19.12
CA LYS A 129 -8.89 7.01 -19.69
C LYS A 129 -9.48 8.37 -19.33
N ALA A 130 -9.36 8.80 -18.08
CA ALA A 130 -9.82 10.13 -17.64
C ALA A 130 -9.08 11.25 -18.37
N TRP A 131 -7.75 11.14 -18.51
CA TRP A 131 -6.94 12.07 -19.30
C TRP A 131 -7.39 12.12 -20.76
N THR A 132 -7.64 10.99 -21.41
CA THR A 132 -8.18 10.95 -22.79
C THR A 132 -9.55 11.67 -22.90
N ASN A 133 -10.30 11.68 -21.82
CA ASN A 133 -11.59 12.39 -21.71
C ASN A 133 -11.45 13.85 -21.27
N GLY A 134 -10.23 14.38 -21.22
CA GLY A 134 -9.93 15.79 -20.96
C GLY A 134 -9.58 16.13 -19.50
N ALA A 135 -9.38 15.14 -18.63
CA ALA A 135 -8.86 15.42 -17.30
C ALA A 135 -7.40 15.91 -17.35
N VAL A 136 -7.08 16.89 -16.52
CA VAL A 136 -5.71 17.39 -16.35
C VAL A 136 -5.01 16.57 -15.27
N VAL A 137 -3.79 16.10 -15.56
CA VAL A 137 -3.00 15.34 -14.59
C VAL A 137 -1.80 16.17 -14.13
N GLY A 138 -1.60 16.29 -12.83
CA GLY A 138 -0.43 16.86 -12.19
C GLY A 138 0.37 15.81 -11.44
N LEU A 139 1.69 15.97 -11.38
CA LEU A 139 2.59 15.10 -10.64
C LEU A 139 3.52 15.93 -9.74
N ILE A 140 3.53 15.59 -8.46
CA ILE A 140 4.52 16.00 -7.47
C ILE A 140 5.29 14.76 -7.04
N GLY A 141 6.57 14.72 -7.33
CA GLY A 141 7.44 13.56 -7.10
C GLY A 141 8.40 13.34 -8.27
N GLN A 142 9.02 12.20 -8.32
CA GLN A 142 9.95 11.85 -9.39
C GLN A 142 9.21 11.75 -10.74
N ALA A 143 9.78 12.39 -11.76
CA ALA A 143 9.24 12.29 -13.12
C ALA A 143 9.24 10.84 -13.61
N ALA A 144 8.14 10.42 -14.25
CA ALA A 144 7.94 9.06 -14.70
C ALA A 144 7.22 9.02 -16.06
N ASP A 145 7.48 7.99 -16.84
CA ASP A 145 6.66 7.68 -18.01
C ASP A 145 5.35 7.02 -17.56
N LEU A 146 4.25 7.78 -17.59
CA LEU A 146 2.92 7.33 -17.17
C LEU A 146 2.03 6.88 -18.33
N THR A 147 2.51 7.00 -19.58
CA THR A 147 1.77 6.70 -20.81
C THR A 147 0.71 7.73 -21.21
N TYR A 148 0.70 8.89 -20.56
CA TYR A 148 -0.10 10.07 -20.85
C TYR A 148 0.65 11.34 -20.42
N ASP A 149 0.25 12.48 -20.92
CA ASP A 149 0.87 13.76 -20.57
C ASP A 149 0.40 14.23 -19.22
N TYR A 150 1.28 14.86 -18.47
CA TYR A 150 0.99 15.46 -17.17
C TYR A 150 1.84 16.72 -16.95
N HIS A 151 1.39 17.57 -16.05
CA HIS A 151 2.16 18.70 -15.59
C HIS A 151 3.06 18.25 -14.43
N HIS A 152 4.38 18.27 -14.62
CA HIS A 152 5.33 18.04 -13.54
C HIS A 152 5.45 19.31 -12.70
N ILE A 153 4.84 19.31 -11.51
CA ILE A 153 4.71 20.48 -10.64
C ILE A 153 6.00 20.68 -9.83
N GLY A 154 6.64 19.59 -9.44
CA GLY A 154 7.91 19.57 -8.70
C GLY A 154 8.15 18.25 -8.00
N THR A 155 9.23 18.18 -7.22
CA THR A 155 9.69 16.93 -6.59
C THR A 155 9.61 16.95 -5.07
N ASP A 156 9.24 18.06 -4.47
CA ASP A 156 9.38 18.30 -3.05
C ASP A 156 8.13 18.91 -2.38
N ARG A 157 8.20 19.06 -1.08
CA ARG A 157 7.15 19.66 -0.26
C ARG A 157 6.85 21.11 -0.64
N VAL A 158 7.85 21.88 -1.07
CA VAL A 158 7.65 23.30 -1.44
C VAL A 158 6.71 23.38 -2.64
N ALA A 159 6.89 22.50 -3.61
CA ALA A 159 5.99 22.38 -4.76
C ALA A 159 4.56 22.04 -4.32
N LEU A 160 4.38 21.11 -3.37
CA LEU A 160 3.07 20.75 -2.82
C LEU A 160 2.40 21.95 -2.14
N VAL A 161 3.08 22.62 -1.21
CA VAL A 161 2.53 23.78 -0.48
C VAL A 161 2.16 24.92 -1.45
N THR A 162 3.01 25.18 -2.45
CA THR A 162 2.73 26.19 -3.47
C THR A 162 1.51 25.83 -4.30
N HIS A 163 1.40 24.55 -4.70
CA HIS A 163 0.26 24.08 -5.50
C HIS A 163 -1.06 24.17 -4.72
N VAL A 164 -1.08 23.77 -3.44
CA VAL A 164 -2.28 23.87 -2.58
C VAL A 164 -2.76 25.31 -2.46
N LYS A 165 -1.86 26.26 -2.22
CA LYS A 165 -2.20 27.69 -2.14
C LYS A 165 -2.81 28.24 -3.43
N THR A 166 -2.35 27.76 -4.59
CA THR A 166 -2.91 28.18 -5.88
C THR A 166 -4.26 27.48 -6.17
N ALA A 167 -4.44 26.26 -5.69
CA ALA A 167 -5.68 25.50 -5.86
C ALA A 167 -6.86 26.09 -5.06
N GLU A 168 -6.61 26.80 -3.95
CA GLU A 168 -7.64 27.54 -3.19
C GLU A 168 -8.36 28.60 -4.02
N THR A 169 -7.79 28.98 -5.16
CA THR A 169 -8.37 29.98 -6.08
C THR A 169 -9.12 29.35 -7.26
N ALA A 170 -9.39 28.03 -7.21
CA ALA A 170 -10.11 27.35 -8.28
C ALA A 170 -11.56 27.89 -8.41
N PRO A 171 -12.07 28.03 -9.66
CA PRO A 171 -13.43 28.49 -9.88
C PRO A 171 -14.46 27.54 -9.27
N PRO A 172 -15.61 28.08 -8.78
CA PRO A 172 -16.64 27.29 -8.09
C PRO A 172 -17.30 26.19 -8.95
N ASP A 173 -17.23 26.32 -10.26
CA ASP A 173 -17.78 25.39 -11.25
C ASP A 173 -16.75 24.37 -11.78
N ALA A 174 -15.53 24.37 -11.22
CA ALA A 174 -14.53 23.39 -11.58
C ALA A 174 -15.03 21.96 -11.28
N LYS A 175 -14.77 21.04 -12.20
CA LYS A 175 -15.06 19.61 -11.96
C LYS A 175 -14.25 19.13 -10.75
N PRO A 176 -14.81 18.21 -9.94
CA PRO A 176 -14.12 17.66 -8.79
C PRO A 176 -12.73 17.10 -9.15
N GLY A 177 -11.76 17.36 -8.31
CA GLY A 177 -10.42 16.79 -8.42
C GLY A 177 -10.27 15.52 -7.58
N VAL A 178 -9.35 14.65 -7.97
CA VAL A 178 -8.93 13.49 -7.20
C VAL A 178 -7.45 13.61 -6.87
N VAL A 179 -7.09 13.38 -5.61
CA VAL A 179 -5.69 13.36 -5.15
C VAL A 179 -5.32 11.92 -4.82
N ILE A 180 -4.19 11.45 -5.34
CA ILE A 180 -3.66 10.10 -5.11
C ILE A 180 -2.28 10.27 -4.45
N VAL A 181 -2.20 9.86 -3.19
CA VAL A 181 -0.97 9.91 -2.39
C VAL A 181 -0.37 8.52 -2.33
N GLY A 182 0.87 8.40 -2.74
CA GLY A 182 1.60 7.14 -2.72
C GLY A 182 2.62 7.00 -1.59
N GLN A 183 3.22 5.82 -1.50
CA GLN A 183 4.22 5.48 -0.50
C GLN A 183 5.42 6.44 -0.52
N GLY A 184 5.80 6.95 -1.68
CA GLY A 184 6.91 7.88 -1.80
C GLY A 184 6.73 9.19 -1.03
N ALA A 185 5.48 9.64 -0.83
CA ALA A 185 5.18 10.79 0.01
C ALA A 185 5.14 10.43 1.51
N ILE A 186 4.52 9.29 1.84
CA ILE A 186 4.32 8.86 3.23
C ILE A 186 5.64 8.46 3.90
N ASN A 187 6.62 8.01 3.11
CA ASN A 187 7.92 7.58 3.62
C ASN A 187 8.89 8.74 3.92
N GLU A 188 8.57 9.94 3.46
CA GLU A 188 9.39 11.12 3.75
C GLU A 188 9.43 11.47 5.24
N ALA A 189 10.40 12.29 5.64
CA ALA A 189 10.61 12.67 7.04
C ALA A 189 9.37 13.31 7.68
N ASP A 190 8.59 14.02 6.88
CA ASP A 190 7.35 14.71 7.21
C ASP A 190 6.09 14.07 6.61
N GLY A 191 6.17 12.78 6.23
CA GLY A 191 5.06 12.06 5.59
C GLY A 191 3.76 11.98 6.40
N GLU A 192 3.81 12.28 7.71
CA GLU A 192 2.63 12.38 8.57
C GLU A 192 1.90 13.74 8.44
N ALA A 193 2.59 14.77 7.97
CA ALA A 193 2.06 16.14 7.85
C ALA A 193 1.23 16.35 6.57
#